data_8c7390268313b66d8a334e6f4be2707e
#
_entry.id   8c7390268313b66d8a334e6f4be2707e
#
_cell.length_a   1.000
_cell.length_b   1.000
_cell.length_c   1.000
_cell.angle_alpha   90.00
_cell.angle_beta   90.00
_cell.angle_gamma   90.00
#
_symmetry.space_group_name_H-M   'P 1'
#
loop_
_entity.id
_entity.type
_entity.pdbx_description
1 polymer ?
#
loop_
_entity_poly.entity_id
_entity_poly.type
_entity_poly.pdbx_seq_one_letter_code
_entity_poly.pdbx_strand_id
1 'polypeptide(L)'
;MENKIPLLVIAGPTASGKTACAVELAKIYDGEIVSADSMQIYKGLSIATAKPTKEEMQGVPHYLVDFLEPEQAFSVADYVKLAGERIREIHSRGKVPILCGGTGLYISSLVNNVIFDDTETDGLVRKRLEEEAKTLGGHALWERLREVDPETAEKVHENNLPRVIRGLEVFETTGIPLSQHKVNSRREKSPYNTCIIGLTASDRQYLYDRINRRVDIMVENGLIEECRAFYDSFTPATAYQAIGYKELVPYFEGKAELCECLDKIKQESRHYAKRQLTWFRRVDGIQWVETDKFDSFQKIIENIKNIIAKSEIM
;
A
#
# COMPACT_ATOMS: atom_id res chain seq x y z
N MET A 1 -17.26 27.24 -7.68
CA MET A 1 -16.20 26.21 -7.73
C MET A 1 -16.36 25.37 -6.47
N GLU A 2 -16.57 24.06 -6.59
CA GLU A 2 -16.59 23.20 -5.40
C GLU A 2 -15.26 23.34 -4.67
N ASN A 3 -15.34 23.63 -3.37
CA ASN A 3 -14.15 23.88 -2.54
C ASN A 3 -13.51 22.52 -2.24
N LYS A 4 -12.63 22.05 -3.13
CA LYS A 4 -11.93 20.75 -2.97
C LYS A 4 -10.91 20.85 -1.86
N ILE A 5 -10.78 19.76 -1.11
CA ILE A 5 -9.77 19.64 -0.04
C ILE A 5 -8.37 19.55 -0.68
N PRO A 6 -7.42 20.44 -0.33
CA PRO A 6 -6.03 20.28 -0.74
C PRO A 6 -5.44 19.01 -0.12
N LEU A 7 -4.85 18.15 -0.93
CA LEU A 7 -4.26 16.89 -0.49
C LEU A 7 -2.88 16.71 -1.09
N LEU A 8 -1.84 16.78 -0.25
CA LEU A 8 -0.48 16.43 -0.66
C LEU A 8 -0.28 14.93 -0.55
N VAL A 9 0.23 14.30 -1.60
CA VAL A 9 0.47 12.86 -1.64
C VAL A 9 1.96 12.59 -1.83
N ILE A 10 2.58 11.86 -0.90
CA ILE A 10 3.98 11.42 -0.97
C ILE A 10 4.00 9.90 -1.19
N ALA A 11 4.20 9.52 -2.43
CA ALA A 11 4.16 8.13 -2.89
C ALA A 11 5.55 7.62 -3.32
N GLY A 12 5.70 6.32 -3.48
CA GLY A 12 6.93 5.71 -4.00
C GLY A 12 7.23 4.35 -3.37
N PRO A 13 8.29 3.67 -3.82
CA PRO A 13 8.67 2.35 -3.32
C PRO A 13 9.18 2.39 -1.89
N THR A 14 9.28 1.21 -1.27
CA THR A 14 9.98 1.07 0.01
C THR A 14 11.41 1.60 -0.09
N ALA A 15 11.96 2.08 1.00
CA ALA A 15 13.31 2.69 1.12
C ALA A 15 13.56 3.96 0.26
N SER A 16 12.53 4.58 -0.35
CA SER A 16 12.70 5.83 -1.13
C SER A 16 12.81 7.11 -0.28
N GLY A 17 12.57 7.06 1.03
CA GLY A 17 12.64 8.24 1.92
C GLY A 17 11.31 8.98 2.12
N LYS A 18 10.18 8.37 1.77
CA LYS A 18 8.84 8.97 1.86
C LYS A 18 8.52 9.54 3.24
N THR A 19 8.74 8.76 4.30
CA THR A 19 8.41 9.16 5.68
C THR A 19 9.14 10.44 6.08
N ALA A 20 10.45 10.49 5.88
CA ALA A 20 11.26 11.67 6.20
C ALA A 20 10.78 12.91 5.41
N CYS A 21 10.49 12.74 4.10
CA CYS A 21 9.95 13.84 3.30
C CYS A 21 8.57 14.30 3.79
N ALA A 22 7.66 13.35 4.11
CA ALA A 22 6.33 13.69 4.58
C ALA A 22 6.37 14.42 5.92
N VAL A 23 7.23 13.99 6.86
CA VAL A 23 7.40 14.64 8.17
C VAL A 23 7.93 16.05 7.99
N GLU A 24 8.96 16.27 7.16
CA GLU A 24 9.51 17.60 6.94
C GLU A 24 8.48 18.53 6.26
N LEU A 25 7.74 18.04 5.28
CA LEU A 25 6.68 18.82 4.64
C LEU A 25 5.51 19.12 5.61
N ALA A 26 5.17 18.18 6.50
CA ALA A 26 4.17 18.41 7.53
C ALA A 26 4.56 19.55 8.47
N LYS A 27 5.83 19.65 8.84
CA LYS A 27 6.34 20.80 9.65
C LYS A 27 6.28 22.13 8.90
N ILE A 28 6.62 22.11 7.60
CA ILE A 28 6.65 23.32 6.77
C ILE A 28 5.24 23.87 6.52
N TYR A 29 4.28 22.98 6.28
CA TYR A 29 2.92 23.35 5.87
C TYR A 29 1.86 23.19 6.98
N ASP A 30 2.27 23.04 8.24
CA ASP A 30 1.39 22.74 9.39
C ASP A 30 0.42 21.60 9.09
N GLY A 31 0.99 20.48 8.59
CA GLY A 31 0.23 19.33 8.13
C GLY A 31 0.22 18.16 9.12
N GLU A 32 -0.64 17.20 8.85
CA GLU A 32 -0.71 15.93 9.55
C GLU A 32 -0.73 14.77 8.54
N ILE A 33 -0.16 13.63 8.91
CA ILE A 33 0.09 12.51 7.99
C ILE A 33 -0.99 11.43 8.14
N VAL A 34 -1.54 10.99 7.00
CA VAL A 34 -2.38 9.80 6.88
C VAL A 34 -1.57 8.73 6.15
N SER A 35 -1.31 7.60 6.81
CA SER A 35 -0.54 6.50 6.21
C SER A 35 -1.34 5.78 5.13
N ALA A 36 -0.68 5.46 4.02
CA ALA A 36 -1.20 4.62 2.93
C ALA A 36 -0.33 3.36 2.77
N ASP A 37 -0.17 2.62 3.86
CA ASP A 37 0.53 1.35 3.89
C ASP A 37 -0.37 0.25 4.47
N SER A 38 -0.55 -0.85 3.72
CA SER A 38 -1.47 -1.93 4.09
C SER A 38 -0.95 -2.88 5.16
N MET A 39 0.31 -2.74 5.56
CA MET A 39 0.91 -3.59 6.60
C MET A 39 1.20 -2.81 7.89
N GLN A 40 1.51 -1.52 7.80
CA GLN A 40 1.74 -0.66 8.98
C GLN A 40 0.49 -0.41 9.83
N ILE A 41 -0.69 -0.75 9.34
CA ILE A 41 -1.95 -0.67 10.08
C ILE A 41 -2.02 -1.66 11.25
N TYR A 42 -1.37 -2.82 11.12
CA TYR A 42 -1.44 -3.91 12.09
C TYR A 42 -0.51 -3.68 13.27
N LYS A 43 -0.97 -3.97 14.50
CA LYS A 43 -0.16 -3.99 15.71
C LYS A 43 0.83 -5.16 15.70
N GLY A 44 1.92 -5.04 16.48
CA GLY A 44 2.86 -6.13 16.71
C GLY A 44 3.92 -6.39 15.64
N LEU A 45 3.83 -5.78 14.46
CA LEU A 45 4.80 -5.89 13.37
C LEU A 45 5.40 -4.50 13.06
N SER A 46 6.14 -3.94 13.99
CA SER A 46 6.66 -2.58 13.85
C SER A 46 7.95 -2.53 13.04
N ILE A 47 8.87 -3.45 13.31
CA ILE A 47 10.16 -3.55 12.62
C ILE A 47 9.97 -4.13 11.22
N ALA A 48 9.30 -5.27 11.10
CA ALA A 48 9.08 -5.96 9.82
C ALA A 48 8.36 -5.06 8.79
N THR A 49 7.41 -4.23 9.21
CA THR A 49 6.69 -3.31 8.33
C THR A 49 7.34 -1.94 8.23
N ALA A 50 8.43 -1.72 8.97
CA ALA A 50 9.13 -0.44 9.09
C ALA A 50 8.18 0.71 9.41
N LYS A 51 7.37 0.56 10.45
CA LYS A 51 6.57 1.64 10.98
C LYS A 51 7.47 2.79 11.44
N PRO A 52 7.05 4.04 11.22
CA PRO A 52 7.82 5.18 11.71
C PRO A 52 7.88 5.15 13.24
N THR A 53 9.06 5.32 13.81
CA THR A 53 9.25 5.45 15.24
C THR A 53 8.80 6.84 15.72
N LYS A 54 8.66 7.05 17.02
CA LYS A 54 8.32 8.37 17.59
C LYS A 54 9.37 9.42 17.23
N GLU A 55 10.62 9.01 17.17
CA GLU A 55 11.78 9.85 16.78
C GLU A 55 11.66 10.23 15.30
N GLU A 56 11.31 9.30 14.42
CA GLU A 56 11.11 9.55 13.00
C GLU A 56 9.86 10.41 12.73
N MET A 57 8.81 10.27 13.54
CA MET A 57 7.61 11.10 13.46
C MET A 57 7.85 12.56 13.91
N GLN A 58 8.85 12.82 14.73
CA GLN A 58 9.27 14.16 15.19
C GLN A 58 8.11 15.03 15.70
N GLY A 59 7.15 14.44 16.38
CA GLY A 59 5.98 15.12 16.91
C GLY A 59 4.84 15.38 15.90
N VAL A 60 5.02 15.06 14.62
CA VAL A 60 3.96 15.15 13.61
C VAL A 60 2.93 14.03 13.84
N PRO A 61 1.61 14.34 13.91
CA PRO A 61 0.58 13.32 14.04
C PRO A 61 0.54 12.40 12.81
N HIS A 62 0.49 11.07 13.06
CA HIS A 62 0.33 10.05 12.04
C HIS A 62 -0.94 9.25 12.32
N TYR A 63 -1.79 9.12 11.31
CA TYR A 63 -3.04 8.36 11.36
C TYR A 63 -2.96 7.09 10.51
N LEU A 64 -3.76 6.11 10.85
CA LEU A 64 -3.85 4.81 10.21
C LEU A 64 -2.53 4.02 10.26
N VAL A 65 -1.86 4.12 11.41
CA VAL A 65 -0.66 3.33 11.77
C VAL A 65 -0.95 2.65 13.09
N ASP A 66 -0.61 1.36 13.23
CA ASP A 66 -0.59 0.61 14.50
C ASP A 66 -1.94 0.61 15.26
N PHE A 67 -3.05 0.50 14.56
CA PHE A 67 -4.38 0.62 15.18
C PHE A 67 -5.23 -0.67 15.10
N LEU A 68 -4.90 -1.59 14.19
CA LEU A 68 -5.68 -2.79 13.90
C LEU A 68 -5.03 -4.03 14.52
N GLU A 69 -5.84 -4.91 15.11
CA GLU A 69 -5.33 -6.20 15.57
C GLU A 69 -4.98 -7.11 14.37
N PRO A 70 -3.93 -7.94 14.46
CA PRO A 70 -3.45 -8.75 13.33
C PRO A 70 -4.48 -9.68 12.72
N GLU A 71 -5.44 -10.16 13.52
CA GLU A 71 -6.50 -11.09 13.13
C GLU A 71 -7.63 -10.42 12.35
N GLN A 72 -7.74 -9.10 12.43
CA GLN A 72 -8.81 -8.36 11.81
C GLN A 72 -8.57 -8.20 10.31
N ALA A 73 -9.60 -8.49 9.52
CA ALA A 73 -9.58 -8.19 8.10
C ALA A 73 -9.72 -6.68 7.88
N PHE A 74 -9.01 -6.16 6.87
CA PHE A 74 -9.09 -4.76 6.49
C PHE A 74 -9.01 -4.62 4.97
N SER A 75 -10.06 -4.10 4.40
CA SER A 75 -10.21 -3.95 2.96
C SER A 75 -9.77 -2.57 2.47
N VAL A 76 -9.61 -2.43 1.15
CA VAL A 76 -9.41 -1.11 0.53
C VAL A 76 -10.62 -0.18 0.73
N ALA A 77 -11.84 -0.72 0.86
CA ALA A 77 -13.04 0.05 1.15
C ALA A 77 -12.96 0.67 2.55
N ASP A 78 -12.59 -0.13 3.57
CA ASP A 78 -12.35 0.35 4.93
C ASP A 78 -11.29 1.44 4.96
N TYR A 79 -10.20 1.24 4.21
CA TYR A 79 -9.13 2.22 4.11
C TYR A 79 -9.64 3.55 3.53
N VAL A 80 -10.34 3.53 2.40
CA VAL A 80 -10.83 4.75 1.74
C VAL A 80 -11.80 5.51 2.65
N LYS A 81 -12.68 4.80 3.36
CA LYS A 81 -13.60 5.38 4.33
C LYS A 81 -12.85 6.09 5.45
N LEU A 82 -11.98 5.35 6.17
CA LEU A 82 -11.26 5.89 7.33
C LEU A 82 -10.27 6.99 6.93
N ALA A 83 -9.52 6.82 5.83
CA ALA A 83 -8.61 7.84 5.35
C ALA A 83 -9.36 9.11 4.93
N GLY A 84 -10.51 8.97 4.26
CA GLY A 84 -11.36 10.11 3.90
C GLY A 84 -11.89 10.85 5.12
N GLU A 85 -12.29 10.16 6.18
CA GLU A 85 -12.71 10.76 7.45
C GLU A 85 -11.56 11.55 8.10
N ARG A 86 -10.37 10.97 8.19
CA ARG A 86 -9.19 11.65 8.75
C ARG A 86 -8.76 12.87 7.94
N ILE A 87 -8.77 12.78 6.61
CA ILE A 87 -8.45 13.92 5.74
C ILE A 87 -9.42 15.07 5.96
N ARG A 88 -10.73 14.81 6.04
CA ARG A 88 -11.74 15.84 6.33
C ARG A 88 -11.55 16.45 7.72
N GLU A 89 -11.25 15.64 8.73
CA GLU A 89 -10.99 16.08 10.09
C GLU A 89 -9.75 16.99 10.17
N ILE A 90 -8.63 16.60 9.54
CA ILE A 90 -7.41 17.41 9.48
C ILE A 90 -7.71 18.76 8.81
N HIS A 91 -8.35 18.72 7.66
CA HIS A 91 -8.71 19.93 6.91
C HIS A 91 -9.65 20.85 7.69
N SER A 92 -10.65 20.32 8.43
CA SER A 92 -11.57 21.09 9.23
C SER A 92 -10.90 21.87 10.38
N ARG A 93 -9.71 21.43 10.81
CA ARG A 93 -8.85 22.12 11.78
C ARG A 93 -7.92 23.15 11.14
N GLY A 94 -8.04 23.39 9.83
CA GLY A 94 -7.20 24.32 9.09
C GLY A 94 -5.79 23.77 8.78
N LYS A 95 -5.57 22.46 8.98
CA LYS A 95 -4.27 21.82 8.72
C LYS A 95 -4.23 21.15 7.34
N VAL A 96 -3.02 20.94 6.82
CA VAL A 96 -2.80 20.29 5.53
C VAL A 96 -2.77 18.77 5.68
N PRO A 97 -3.72 18.01 5.07
CA PRO A 97 -3.63 16.57 5.05
C PRO A 97 -2.54 16.11 4.08
N ILE A 98 -1.64 15.24 4.57
CA ILE A 98 -0.56 14.64 3.79
C ILE A 98 -0.75 13.13 3.76
N LEU A 99 -1.04 12.59 2.58
CA LEU A 99 -1.14 11.15 2.36
C LEU A 99 0.25 10.58 2.07
N CYS A 100 0.76 9.66 2.90
CA CYS A 100 2.10 9.11 2.73
C CYS A 100 2.07 7.58 2.70
N GLY A 101 2.59 6.96 1.62
CA GLY A 101 2.66 5.50 1.62
C GLY A 101 3.13 4.85 0.33
N GLY A 102 3.16 3.51 0.37
CA GLY A 102 3.60 2.65 -0.72
C GLY A 102 2.51 1.75 -1.30
N THR A 103 1.32 1.71 -0.71
CA THR A 103 0.21 0.88 -1.19
C THR A 103 -0.56 1.62 -2.29
N GLY A 104 -0.15 1.37 -3.54
CA GLY A 104 -0.69 2.09 -4.70
C GLY A 104 -2.21 1.94 -4.85
N LEU A 105 -2.78 0.78 -4.48
CA LEU A 105 -4.23 0.58 -4.50
C LEU A 105 -4.94 1.55 -3.55
N TYR A 106 -4.42 1.74 -2.34
CA TYR A 106 -4.99 2.66 -1.34
C TYR A 106 -4.98 4.10 -1.85
N ILE A 107 -3.79 4.55 -2.30
CA ILE A 107 -3.62 5.91 -2.82
C ILE A 107 -4.54 6.16 -4.02
N SER A 108 -4.50 5.26 -5.02
CA SER A 108 -5.31 5.43 -6.24
C SER A 108 -6.81 5.40 -5.96
N SER A 109 -7.28 4.52 -5.06
CA SER A 109 -8.70 4.44 -4.71
C SER A 109 -9.19 5.69 -3.99
N LEU A 110 -8.40 6.20 -3.03
CA LEU A 110 -8.74 7.41 -2.29
C LEU A 110 -8.74 8.66 -3.19
N VAL A 111 -7.64 8.87 -3.93
CA VAL A 111 -7.47 10.06 -4.80
C VAL A 111 -8.52 10.11 -5.91
N ASN A 112 -8.89 8.97 -6.47
CA ASN A 112 -9.91 8.90 -7.51
C ASN A 112 -11.34 8.77 -6.98
N ASN A 113 -11.54 8.89 -5.68
CA ASN A 113 -12.84 8.76 -5.01
C ASN A 113 -13.59 7.49 -5.44
N VAL A 114 -12.89 6.34 -5.41
CA VAL A 114 -13.51 5.06 -5.77
C VAL A 114 -14.56 4.70 -4.73
N ILE A 115 -15.81 4.60 -5.17
CA ILE A 115 -16.92 4.15 -4.33
C ILE A 115 -16.92 2.63 -4.34
N PHE A 116 -16.89 2.03 -3.18
CA PHE A 116 -17.04 0.60 -3.00
C PHE A 116 -18.48 0.32 -2.56
N ASP A 117 -19.19 -0.51 -3.33
CA ASP A 117 -20.51 -0.97 -2.92
C ASP A 117 -20.34 -1.86 -1.67
N ASP A 118 -21.20 -1.67 -0.67
CA ASP A 118 -21.23 -2.46 0.57
C ASP A 118 -21.78 -3.88 0.29
N THR A 119 -21.21 -4.57 -0.68
CA THR A 119 -21.52 -5.99 -0.92
C THR A 119 -20.77 -6.81 0.13
N GLU A 120 -21.43 -7.11 1.23
CA GLU A 120 -20.96 -8.12 2.17
C GLU A 120 -20.83 -9.45 1.43
N THR A 121 -19.59 -9.87 1.17
CA THR A 121 -19.31 -11.23 0.74
C THR A 121 -19.10 -12.06 2.01
N ASP A 122 -19.95 -13.04 2.23
CA ASP A 122 -19.86 -13.98 3.38
C ASP A 122 -18.60 -14.87 3.32
N GLY A 123 -17.80 -14.72 2.29
CA GLY A 123 -16.59 -15.50 2.03
C GLY A 123 -16.85 -16.95 1.60
N LEU A 124 -18.12 -17.42 1.58
CA LEU A 124 -18.47 -18.80 1.18
C LEU A 124 -18.25 -19.01 -0.31
N VAL A 125 -18.65 -18.03 -1.13
CA VAL A 125 -18.41 -18.05 -2.58
C VAL A 125 -16.92 -18.14 -2.87
N ARG A 126 -16.09 -17.34 -2.21
CA ARG A 126 -14.64 -17.37 -2.38
C ARG A 126 -14.05 -18.73 -2.02
N LYS A 127 -14.39 -19.28 -0.86
CA LYS A 127 -13.90 -20.61 -0.42
C LYS A 127 -14.26 -21.70 -1.43
N ARG A 128 -15.51 -21.71 -1.92
CA ARG A 128 -15.95 -22.65 -2.94
C ARG A 128 -15.14 -22.50 -4.23
N LEU A 129 -14.91 -21.28 -4.72
CA LEU A 129 -14.13 -21.04 -5.93
C LEU A 129 -12.66 -21.43 -5.74
N GLU A 130 -12.09 -21.27 -4.53
CA GLU A 130 -10.75 -21.73 -4.20
C GLU A 130 -10.64 -23.28 -4.24
N GLU A 131 -11.66 -24.01 -3.76
CA GLU A 131 -11.71 -25.47 -3.87
C GLU A 131 -11.93 -25.93 -5.31
N GLU A 132 -12.81 -25.27 -6.05
CA GLU A 132 -12.99 -25.53 -7.49
C GLU A 132 -11.68 -25.32 -8.27
N ALA A 133 -10.91 -24.28 -7.94
CA ALA A 133 -9.60 -24.04 -8.55
C ALA A 133 -8.60 -25.17 -8.32
N LYS A 134 -8.61 -25.80 -7.14
CA LYS A 134 -7.78 -26.98 -6.84
C LYS A 134 -8.19 -28.21 -7.65
N THR A 135 -9.48 -28.35 -7.92
CA THR A 135 -10.05 -29.54 -8.56
C THR A 135 -10.06 -29.42 -10.08
N LEU A 136 -10.49 -28.29 -10.63
CA LEU A 136 -10.70 -28.05 -12.06
C LEU A 136 -9.54 -27.32 -12.74
N GLY A 137 -8.65 -26.73 -11.93
CA GLY A 137 -7.55 -25.89 -12.43
C GLY A 137 -7.94 -24.46 -12.72
N GLY A 138 -6.92 -23.57 -12.77
CA GLY A 138 -7.13 -22.14 -12.96
C GLY A 138 -7.72 -21.75 -14.31
N HIS A 139 -7.40 -22.49 -15.35
CA HIS A 139 -7.91 -22.25 -16.70
C HIS A 139 -9.44 -22.39 -16.77
N ALA A 140 -10.01 -23.41 -16.14
CA ALA A 140 -11.46 -23.62 -16.13
C ALA A 140 -12.22 -22.44 -15.46
N LEU A 141 -11.67 -21.90 -14.37
CA LEU A 141 -12.25 -20.72 -13.72
C LEU A 141 -12.06 -19.46 -14.57
N TRP A 142 -10.95 -19.34 -15.28
CA TRP A 142 -10.70 -18.21 -16.16
C TRP A 142 -11.64 -18.20 -17.37
N GLU A 143 -11.95 -19.38 -17.94
CA GLU A 143 -12.95 -19.51 -19.01
C GLU A 143 -14.34 -19.07 -18.52
N ARG A 144 -14.76 -19.48 -17.31
CA ARG A 144 -16.00 -18.98 -16.70
C ARG A 144 -16.00 -17.47 -16.51
N LEU A 145 -14.87 -16.91 -16.07
CA LEU A 145 -14.72 -15.46 -15.97
C LEU A 145 -14.88 -14.79 -17.33
N ARG A 146 -14.31 -15.38 -18.38
CA ARG A 146 -14.41 -14.87 -19.75
C ARG A 146 -15.87 -14.85 -20.26
N GLU A 147 -16.68 -15.82 -19.85
CA GLU A 147 -18.11 -15.86 -20.21
C GLU A 147 -18.93 -14.73 -19.53
N VAL A 148 -18.66 -14.44 -18.27
CA VAL A 148 -19.44 -13.48 -17.47
C VAL A 148 -18.86 -12.06 -17.45
N ASP A 149 -17.55 -11.91 -17.63
CA ASP A 149 -16.83 -10.63 -17.63
C ASP A 149 -15.62 -10.68 -18.60
N PRO A 150 -15.87 -10.65 -19.92
CA PRO A 150 -14.81 -10.71 -20.94
C PRO A 150 -13.75 -9.61 -20.76
N GLU A 151 -14.18 -8.40 -20.38
CA GLU A 151 -13.29 -7.26 -20.18
C GLU A 151 -12.30 -7.47 -19.03
N THR A 152 -12.74 -8.08 -17.94
CA THR A 152 -11.85 -8.45 -16.83
C THR A 152 -10.94 -9.62 -17.23
N ALA A 153 -11.47 -10.65 -17.91
CA ALA A 153 -10.69 -11.82 -18.34
C ALA A 153 -9.54 -11.44 -19.29
N GLU A 154 -9.76 -10.50 -20.21
CA GLU A 154 -8.70 -9.99 -21.11
C GLU A 154 -7.52 -9.35 -20.34
N LYS A 155 -7.80 -8.73 -19.20
CA LYS A 155 -6.79 -8.02 -18.37
C LYS A 155 -6.15 -8.91 -17.30
N VAL A 156 -6.66 -10.13 -17.08
CA VAL A 156 -6.23 -11.04 -16.03
C VAL A 156 -5.76 -12.36 -16.63
N HIS A 157 -4.47 -12.67 -16.42
CA HIS A 157 -3.93 -13.96 -16.85
C HIS A 157 -4.53 -15.11 -16.04
N GLU A 158 -4.80 -16.26 -16.66
CA GLU A 158 -5.40 -17.45 -16.03
C GLU A 158 -4.66 -17.92 -14.77
N ASN A 159 -3.32 -17.79 -14.73
CA ASN A 159 -2.49 -18.11 -13.58
C ASN A 159 -2.66 -17.13 -12.40
N ASN A 160 -3.35 -16.01 -12.59
CA ASN A 160 -3.62 -15.05 -11.52
C ASN A 160 -4.93 -15.42 -10.80
N LEU A 161 -4.93 -16.63 -10.21
CA LEU A 161 -6.10 -17.19 -9.53
C LEU A 161 -6.80 -16.21 -8.56
N PRO A 162 -6.09 -15.46 -7.70
CA PRO A 162 -6.77 -14.54 -6.79
C PRO A 162 -7.60 -13.49 -7.52
N ARG A 163 -7.19 -13.03 -8.69
CA ARG A 163 -7.95 -12.07 -9.50
C ARG A 163 -9.06 -12.72 -10.30
N VAL A 164 -8.86 -13.92 -10.81
CA VAL A 164 -9.90 -14.71 -11.47
C VAL A 164 -11.03 -14.99 -10.48
N ILE A 165 -10.70 -15.53 -9.31
CA ILE A 165 -11.65 -15.81 -8.23
C ILE A 165 -12.39 -14.53 -7.81
N ARG A 166 -11.69 -13.39 -7.65
CA ARG A 166 -12.35 -12.12 -7.30
C ARG A 166 -13.36 -11.66 -8.34
N GLY A 167 -13.06 -11.83 -9.63
CA GLY A 167 -14.00 -11.50 -10.71
C GLY A 167 -15.28 -12.34 -10.64
N LEU A 168 -15.13 -13.66 -10.46
CA LEU A 168 -16.24 -14.58 -10.31
C LEU A 168 -17.03 -14.36 -9.00
N GLU A 169 -16.33 -14.18 -7.88
CA GLU A 169 -16.94 -13.88 -6.58
C GLU A 169 -17.86 -12.67 -6.65
N VAL A 170 -17.39 -11.56 -7.25
CA VAL A 170 -18.19 -10.34 -7.41
C VAL A 170 -19.42 -10.62 -8.28
N PHE A 171 -19.25 -11.29 -9.42
CA PHE A 171 -20.36 -11.61 -10.30
C PHE A 171 -21.39 -12.53 -9.64
N GLU A 172 -20.96 -13.59 -8.99
CA GLU A 172 -21.87 -14.55 -8.33
C GLU A 172 -22.61 -13.94 -7.13
N THR A 173 -21.98 -12.98 -6.43
CA THR A 173 -22.60 -12.30 -5.29
C THR A 173 -23.57 -11.21 -5.71
N THR A 174 -23.27 -10.48 -6.79
CA THR A 174 -24.01 -9.26 -7.15
C THR A 174 -24.82 -9.38 -8.45
N GLY A 175 -24.53 -10.38 -9.28
CA GLY A 175 -25.05 -10.48 -10.65
C GLY A 175 -24.45 -9.48 -11.63
N ILE A 176 -23.49 -8.65 -11.20
CA ILE A 176 -22.87 -7.57 -12.01
C ILE A 176 -21.39 -7.87 -12.24
N PRO A 177 -20.88 -7.83 -13.48
CA PRO A 177 -19.47 -8.02 -13.78
C PRO A 177 -18.55 -7.02 -13.03
N LEU A 178 -17.37 -7.47 -12.63
CA LEU A 178 -16.37 -6.61 -11.94
C LEU A 178 -15.94 -5.40 -12.80
N SER A 179 -15.87 -5.55 -14.12
CA SER A 179 -15.63 -4.46 -15.07
C SER A 179 -16.70 -3.36 -14.94
N GLN A 180 -17.98 -3.73 -14.83
CA GLN A 180 -19.08 -2.80 -14.67
C GLN A 180 -19.08 -2.13 -13.29
N HIS A 181 -18.75 -2.86 -12.21
CA HIS A 181 -18.54 -2.27 -10.88
C HIS A 181 -17.43 -1.20 -10.92
N LYS A 182 -16.33 -1.43 -11.63
CA LYS A 182 -15.24 -0.43 -11.79
C LYS A 182 -15.71 0.85 -12.51
N VAL A 183 -16.59 0.74 -13.49
CA VAL A 183 -17.18 1.91 -14.16
C VAL A 183 -18.10 2.65 -13.19
N ASN A 184 -18.95 1.92 -12.49
CA ASN A 184 -19.90 2.48 -11.52
C ASN A 184 -19.19 3.18 -10.36
N SER A 185 -18.08 2.62 -9.86
CA SER A 185 -17.33 3.14 -8.73
C SER A 185 -16.62 4.48 -8.99
N ARG A 186 -16.55 4.95 -10.25
CA ARG A 186 -15.89 6.21 -10.67
C ARG A 186 -16.86 7.31 -11.08
N ARG A 187 -18.13 7.21 -10.70
CA ARG A 187 -19.17 8.18 -11.12
C ARG A 187 -19.04 9.54 -10.46
N GLU A 188 -18.49 9.61 -9.26
CA GLU A 188 -18.34 10.86 -8.54
C GLU A 188 -16.95 11.45 -8.73
N LYS A 189 -16.89 12.76 -8.92
CA LYS A 189 -15.62 13.49 -9.00
C LYS A 189 -14.91 13.44 -7.65
N SER A 190 -13.58 13.40 -7.69
CA SER A 190 -12.77 13.47 -6.48
C SER A 190 -13.03 14.76 -5.70
N PRO A 191 -13.24 14.68 -4.37
CA PRO A 191 -13.39 15.85 -3.50
C PRO A 191 -12.03 16.50 -3.20
N TYR A 192 -10.94 15.95 -3.71
CA TYR A 192 -9.58 16.40 -3.44
C TYR A 192 -9.01 17.22 -4.59
N ASN A 193 -8.26 18.27 -4.26
CA ASN A 193 -7.28 18.89 -5.15
C ASN A 193 -5.91 18.33 -4.77
N THR A 194 -5.29 17.54 -5.63
CA THR A 194 -4.12 16.72 -5.28
C THR A 194 -2.84 17.19 -5.93
N CYS A 195 -1.75 17.24 -5.14
CA CYS A 195 -0.39 17.26 -5.66
C CYS A 195 0.27 15.92 -5.30
N ILE A 196 0.62 15.11 -6.30
CA ILE A 196 1.17 13.76 -6.10
C ILE A 196 2.66 13.78 -6.42
N ILE A 197 3.48 13.59 -5.39
CA ILE A 197 4.94 13.49 -5.47
C ILE A 197 5.33 12.02 -5.41
N GLY A 198 5.96 11.52 -6.45
CA GLY A 198 6.52 10.17 -6.52
C GLY A 198 8.02 10.18 -6.23
N LEU A 199 8.45 9.64 -5.09
CA LEU A 199 9.88 9.49 -4.81
C LEU A 199 10.41 8.22 -5.47
N THR A 200 11.53 8.34 -6.18
CA THR A 200 12.21 7.22 -6.83
C THR A 200 13.73 7.44 -6.84
N ALA A 201 14.45 6.52 -7.47
CA ALA A 201 15.85 6.71 -7.84
C ALA A 201 15.99 6.48 -9.34
N SER A 202 16.90 7.23 -10.00
CA SER A 202 17.26 7.03 -11.40
C SER A 202 18.09 5.75 -11.56
N ASP A 203 18.96 5.47 -10.60
CA ASP A 203 19.71 4.23 -10.51
C ASP A 203 18.95 3.18 -9.69
N ARG A 204 18.66 2.04 -10.33
CA ARG A 204 18.01 0.90 -9.67
C ARG A 204 18.89 0.31 -8.56
N GLN A 205 20.21 0.28 -8.77
CA GLN A 205 21.14 -0.30 -7.80
C GLN A 205 21.15 0.52 -6.52
N TYR A 206 21.15 1.85 -6.63
CA TYR A 206 21.01 2.74 -5.48
C TYR A 206 19.80 2.41 -4.61
N LEU A 207 18.63 2.19 -5.23
CA LEU A 207 17.44 1.79 -4.50
C LEU A 207 17.57 0.41 -3.85
N TYR A 208 18.19 -0.55 -4.55
CA TYR A 208 18.40 -1.91 -4.05
C TYR A 208 19.35 -1.95 -2.86
N ASP A 209 20.41 -1.16 -2.88
CA ASP A 209 21.35 -1.05 -1.76
C ASP A 209 20.68 -0.46 -0.53
N ARG A 210 19.83 0.56 -0.69
CA ARG A 210 19.02 1.11 0.38
C ARG A 210 18.03 0.09 0.97
N ILE A 211 17.40 -0.72 0.12
CA ILE A 211 16.50 -1.80 0.55
C ILE A 211 17.27 -2.85 1.35
N ASN A 212 18.42 -3.31 0.83
CA ASN A 212 19.23 -4.31 1.50
C ASN A 212 19.72 -3.80 2.87
N ARG A 213 20.28 -2.58 2.91
CA ARG A 213 20.73 -1.95 4.15
C ARG A 213 19.60 -1.78 5.17
N ARG A 214 18.40 -1.47 4.72
CA ARG A 214 17.23 -1.37 5.60
C ARG A 214 16.92 -2.71 6.26
N VAL A 215 17.00 -3.81 5.53
CA VAL A 215 16.80 -5.16 6.10
C VAL A 215 17.88 -5.45 7.15
N ASP A 216 19.15 -5.10 6.89
CA ASP A 216 20.22 -5.27 7.86
C ASP A 216 19.95 -4.48 9.16
N ILE A 217 19.54 -3.22 9.04
CA ILE A 217 19.11 -2.39 10.19
C ILE A 217 17.90 -2.98 10.92
N MET A 218 16.94 -3.55 10.20
CA MET A 218 15.79 -4.24 10.83
C MET A 218 16.26 -5.42 11.69
N VAL A 219 17.23 -6.20 11.21
CA VAL A 219 17.81 -7.30 11.98
C VAL A 219 18.52 -6.79 13.24
N GLU A 220 19.32 -5.73 13.12
CA GLU A 220 19.98 -5.08 14.27
C GLU A 220 18.97 -4.56 15.30
N ASN A 221 17.80 -4.14 14.85
CA ASN A 221 16.72 -3.62 15.71
C ASN A 221 15.78 -4.70 16.29
N GLY A 222 16.04 -6.00 16.07
CA GLY A 222 15.28 -7.08 16.68
C GLY A 222 14.17 -7.67 15.78
N LEU A 223 14.35 -7.62 14.43
CA LEU A 223 13.39 -8.22 13.50
C LEU A 223 13.09 -9.69 13.78
N ILE A 224 14.14 -10.46 14.17
CA ILE A 224 13.99 -11.90 14.40
C ILE A 224 13.12 -12.16 15.62
N GLU A 225 13.37 -11.42 16.71
CA GLU A 225 12.65 -11.50 17.97
C GLU A 225 11.17 -11.08 17.80
N GLU A 226 10.92 -9.95 17.10
CA GLU A 226 9.56 -9.50 16.78
C GLU A 226 8.80 -10.57 15.99
N CYS A 227 9.41 -11.10 14.93
CA CYS A 227 8.78 -12.10 14.09
C CYS A 227 8.59 -13.44 14.81
N ARG A 228 9.51 -13.83 15.73
CA ARG A 228 9.37 -15.04 16.54
C ARG A 228 8.19 -14.90 17.50
N ALA A 229 8.09 -13.79 18.22
CA ALA A 229 6.97 -13.55 19.13
C ALA A 229 5.63 -13.57 18.39
N PHE A 230 5.58 -13.03 17.17
CA PHE A 230 4.40 -13.04 16.32
C PHE A 230 4.08 -14.47 15.81
N TYR A 231 5.10 -15.26 15.46
CA TYR A 231 4.96 -16.66 15.06
C TYR A 231 4.38 -17.53 16.17
N ASP A 232 4.86 -17.35 17.39
CA ASP A 232 4.42 -18.13 18.55
C ASP A 232 2.98 -17.80 18.99
N SER A 233 2.45 -16.61 18.63
CA SER A 233 1.08 -16.17 18.90
C SER A 233 0.07 -16.55 17.81
N PHE A 234 0.41 -17.42 16.89
CA PHE A 234 -0.20 -17.68 15.60
C PHE A 234 -1.74 -17.76 15.55
N THR A 235 -2.36 -16.85 14.82
CA THR A 235 -3.68 -16.99 14.22
C THR A 235 -3.59 -16.58 12.75
N PRO A 236 -4.07 -17.39 11.77
CA PRO A 236 -3.95 -17.05 10.35
C PRO A 236 -4.65 -15.74 10.00
N ALA A 237 -3.90 -14.74 9.56
CA ALA A 237 -4.41 -13.42 9.26
C ALA A 237 -3.65 -12.75 8.09
N THR A 238 -4.20 -11.64 7.58
CA THR A 238 -3.57 -10.87 6.49
C THR A 238 -2.19 -10.34 6.90
N ALA A 239 -1.99 -10.00 8.17
CA ALA A 239 -0.72 -9.54 8.73
C ALA A 239 0.45 -10.51 8.48
N TYR A 240 0.19 -11.82 8.40
CA TYR A 240 1.19 -12.85 8.10
C TYR A 240 1.75 -12.78 6.67
N GLN A 241 1.14 -12.01 5.79
CA GLN A 241 1.67 -11.76 4.44
C GLN A 241 2.75 -10.68 4.40
N ALA A 242 3.04 -10.03 5.56
CA ALA A 242 4.10 -9.04 5.64
C ALA A 242 5.45 -9.63 5.21
N ILE A 243 6.16 -8.89 4.37
CA ILE A 243 7.55 -9.21 4.01
C ILE A 243 8.40 -9.01 5.27
N GLY A 244 9.29 -9.97 5.52
CA GLY A 244 10.07 -10.04 6.75
C GLY A 244 9.55 -11.10 7.70
N TYR A 245 8.23 -11.27 7.81
CA TYR A 245 7.63 -12.29 8.64
C TYR A 245 7.60 -13.68 7.96
N LYS A 246 6.86 -13.81 6.85
CA LYS A 246 6.65 -15.11 6.17
C LYS A 246 7.95 -15.75 5.67
N GLU A 247 8.96 -14.96 5.37
CA GLU A 247 10.27 -15.44 4.92
C GLU A 247 11.08 -16.02 6.08
N LEU A 248 10.78 -15.67 7.35
CA LEU A 248 11.44 -16.21 8.54
C LEU A 248 10.77 -17.49 9.06
N VAL A 249 9.54 -17.81 8.65
CA VAL A 249 8.85 -19.02 9.07
C VAL A 249 9.67 -20.31 8.83
N PRO A 250 10.31 -20.53 7.67
CA PRO A 250 11.15 -21.72 7.48
C PRO A 250 12.32 -21.83 8.46
N TYR A 251 12.92 -20.72 8.88
CA TYR A 251 13.95 -20.69 9.92
C TYR A 251 13.38 -21.09 11.28
N PHE A 252 12.20 -20.58 11.64
CA PHE A 252 11.52 -20.92 12.88
C PHE A 252 11.12 -22.40 12.96
N GLU A 253 10.83 -23.01 11.83
CA GLU A 253 10.51 -24.43 11.70
C GLU A 253 11.74 -25.33 11.55
N GLY A 254 12.97 -24.79 11.54
CA GLY A 254 14.21 -25.52 11.35
C GLY A 254 14.42 -26.11 9.94
N LYS A 255 13.76 -25.51 8.94
CA LYS A 255 13.78 -25.95 7.52
C LYS A 255 14.76 -25.16 6.64
N ALA A 256 15.26 -24.02 7.12
CA ALA A 256 16.20 -23.17 6.41
C ALA A 256 17.14 -22.45 7.37
N GLU A 257 18.31 -22.05 6.87
CA GLU A 257 19.27 -21.25 7.61
C GLU A 257 18.81 -19.77 7.65
N LEU A 258 19.18 -19.06 8.72
CA LEU A 258 18.81 -17.64 8.89
C LEU A 258 19.29 -16.77 7.73
N CYS A 259 20.52 -16.97 7.27
CA CYS A 259 21.09 -16.19 6.15
C CYS A 259 20.27 -16.33 4.86
N GLU A 260 19.77 -17.54 4.55
CA GLU A 260 18.92 -17.78 3.39
C GLU A 260 17.59 -17.02 3.51
N CYS A 261 17.00 -17.02 4.70
CA CYS A 261 15.77 -16.26 4.98
C CYS A 261 15.97 -14.75 4.84
N LEU A 262 17.09 -14.21 5.35
CA LEU A 262 17.42 -12.77 5.22
C LEU A 262 17.65 -12.37 3.76
N ASP A 263 18.35 -13.17 2.99
CA ASP A 263 18.53 -12.92 1.55
C ASP A 263 17.20 -12.96 0.81
N LYS A 264 16.28 -13.84 1.23
CA LYS A 264 14.92 -13.89 0.70
C LYS A 264 14.11 -12.65 1.04
N ILE A 265 14.22 -12.12 2.26
CA ILE A 265 13.59 -10.85 2.65
C ILE A 265 14.09 -9.71 1.77
N LYS A 266 15.40 -9.59 1.57
CA LYS A 266 16.01 -8.60 0.67
C LYS A 266 15.46 -8.74 -0.75
N GLN A 267 15.40 -9.96 -1.27
CA GLN A 267 14.87 -10.25 -2.61
C GLN A 267 13.40 -9.82 -2.74
N GLU A 268 12.53 -10.27 -1.82
CA GLU A 268 11.10 -9.96 -1.87
C GLU A 268 10.81 -8.47 -1.67
N SER A 269 11.61 -7.79 -0.86
CA SER A 269 11.55 -6.33 -0.70
C SER A 269 11.90 -5.60 -2.01
N ARG A 270 12.90 -6.05 -2.76
CA ARG A 270 13.22 -5.52 -4.10
C ARG A 270 12.09 -5.79 -5.11
N HIS A 271 11.51 -7.00 -5.09
CA HIS A 271 10.35 -7.35 -5.91
C HIS A 271 9.14 -6.46 -5.57
N TYR A 272 8.92 -6.20 -4.29
CA TYR A 272 7.84 -5.32 -3.85
C TYR A 272 8.05 -3.88 -4.32
N ALA A 273 9.25 -3.34 -4.18
CA ALA A 273 9.61 -2.03 -4.72
C ALA A 273 9.36 -1.92 -6.23
N LYS A 274 9.70 -2.96 -7.00
CA LYS A 274 9.40 -3.03 -8.44
C LYS A 274 7.90 -3.00 -8.72
N ARG A 275 7.08 -3.75 -7.95
CA ARG A 275 5.62 -3.74 -8.06
C ARG A 275 5.04 -2.35 -7.75
N GLN A 276 5.53 -1.70 -6.71
CA GLN A 276 5.13 -0.33 -6.33
C GLN A 276 5.42 0.67 -7.46
N LEU A 277 6.64 0.67 -8.01
CA LEU A 277 7.02 1.53 -9.13
C LEU A 277 6.16 1.27 -10.37
N THR A 278 5.88 0.00 -10.68
CA THR A 278 5.01 -0.37 -11.81
C THR A 278 3.60 0.16 -11.63
N TRP A 279 3.09 0.18 -10.39
CA TRP A 279 1.80 0.75 -10.08
C TRP A 279 1.80 2.28 -10.24
N PHE A 280 2.74 2.94 -9.56
CA PHE A 280 2.79 4.41 -9.54
C PHE A 280 3.07 5.04 -10.91
N ARG A 281 3.77 4.36 -11.81
CA ARG A 281 3.96 4.82 -13.20
C ARG A 281 2.65 4.94 -14.00
N ARG A 282 1.56 4.34 -13.51
CA ARG A 282 0.22 4.40 -14.12
C ARG A 282 -0.68 5.44 -13.44
N VAL A 283 -0.17 6.15 -12.46
CA VAL A 283 -0.92 7.21 -11.75
C VAL A 283 -0.73 8.51 -12.50
N ASP A 284 -1.85 9.05 -13.01
CA ASP A 284 -1.83 10.30 -13.72
C ASP A 284 -1.45 11.48 -12.83
N GLY A 285 -0.71 12.44 -13.36
CA GLY A 285 -0.34 13.67 -12.64
C GLY A 285 0.75 13.51 -11.59
N ILE A 286 1.37 12.31 -11.44
CA ILE A 286 2.48 12.11 -10.51
C ILE A 286 3.73 12.88 -10.97
N GLN A 287 4.29 13.66 -10.04
CA GLN A 287 5.55 14.41 -10.25
C GLN A 287 6.70 13.61 -9.63
N TRP A 288 7.57 13.07 -10.48
CA TRP A 288 8.67 12.22 -10.02
C TRP A 288 9.86 13.03 -9.53
N VAL A 289 10.38 12.63 -8.35
CA VAL A 289 11.61 13.18 -7.75
C VAL A 289 12.59 12.02 -7.59
N GLU A 290 13.68 12.08 -8.35
CA GLU A 290 14.78 11.10 -8.32
C GLU A 290 15.77 11.49 -7.24
N THR A 291 15.63 10.84 -6.07
CA THR A 291 16.32 11.26 -4.84
C THR A 291 17.84 11.10 -4.89
N ASP A 292 18.36 10.21 -5.72
CA ASP A 292 19.79 9.98 -5.98
C ASP A 292 20.47 11.08 -6.79
N LYS A 293 19.71 12.00 -7.38
CA LYS A 293 20.26 13.17 -8.10
C LYS A 293 20.53 14.38 -7.22
N PHE A 294 20.26 14.30 -5.94
CA PHE A 294 20.44 15.41 -5.01
C PHE A 294 21.53 15.09 -3.99
N ASP A 295 22.41 16.06 -3.73
CA ASP A 295 23.55 15.94 -2.82
C ASP A 295 23.13 15.93 -1.35
N SER A 296 21.90 16.40 -1.03
CA SER A 296 21.39 16.48 0.33
C SER A 296 19.88 16.35 0.40
N PHE A 297 19.42 15.92 1.56
CA PHE A 297 17.99 15.85 1.86
C PHE A 297 17.29 17.21 1.74
N GLN A 298 17.97 18.29 2.16
CA GLN A 298 17.45 19.65 2.06
C GLN A 298 17.11 20.03 0.60
N LYS A 299 17.99 19.70 -0.36
CA LYS A 299 17.74 19.96 -1.78
C LYS A 299 16.55 19.16 -2.34
N ILE A 300 16.33 17.94 -1.83
CA ILE A 300 15.12 17.16 -2.16
C ILE A 300 13.87 17.92 -1.70
N ILE A 301 13.84 18.39 -0.46
CA ILE A 301 12.73 19.15 0.09
C ILE A 301 12.48 20.45 -0.68
N GLU A 302 13.52 21.20 -1.02
CA GLU A 302 13.41 22.41 -1.83
C GLU A 302 12.82 22.13 -3.22
N ASN A 303 13.24 21.06 -3.87
CA ASN A 303 12.68 20.63 -5.13
C ASN A 303 11.18 20.29 -5.00
N ILE A 304 10.79 19.54 -3.96
CA ILE A 304 9.40 19.20 -3.68
C ILE A 304 8.57 20.46 -3.42
N LYS A 305 9.08 21.42 -2.64
CA LYS A 305 8.40 22.71 -2.41
C LYS A 305 8.15 23.47 -3.70
N ASN A 306 9.10 23.49 -4.63
CA ASN A 306 8.92 24.12 -5.92
C ASN A 306 7.82 23.42 -6.76
N ILE A 307 7.69 22.09 -6.67
CA ILE A 307 6.61 21.34 -7.32
C ILE A 307 5.26 21.71 -6.68
N ILE A 308 5.19 21.74 -5.36
CA ILE A 308 3.96 22.09 -4.62
C ILE A 308 3.51 23.52 -4.97
N ALA A 309 4.42 24.48 -4.99
CA ALA A 309 4.11 25.86 -5.34
C ALA A 309 3.53 26.02 -6.76
N LYS A 310 3.99 25.20 -7.70
CA LYS A 310 3.46 25.18 -9.10
C LYS A 310 2.12 24.49 -9.22
N SER A 311 1.74 23.66 -8.26
CA SER A 311 0.48 22.90 -8.29
C SER A 311 -0.73 23.70 -7.81
N GLU A 312 -0.52 24.88 -7.23
CA GLU A 312 -1.58 25.77 -6.70
C GLU A 312 -2.55 25.09 -5.73
N ILE A 313 -2.08 24.07 -4.98
CA ILE A 313 -2.93 23.36 -4.02
C ILE A 313 -2.91 23.98 -2.62
N MET A 314 -1.93 24.86 -2.33
CA MET A 314 -1.70 25.53 -1.05
C MET A 314 -2.05 27.00 -1.15
#